data_a4a20060ab3c81850df5c46697c62dd5
#
_entry.id   a4a20060ab3c81850df5c46697c62dd5
#
_cell.length_a   1.000
_cell.length_b   1.000
_cell.length_c   1.000
_cell.angle_alpha   90.00
_cell.angle_beta   90.00
_cell.angle_gamma   90.00
#
_symmetry.space_group_name_H-M   'P 1'
#
loop_
_entity.id
_entity.type
_entity.pdbx_description
1 polymer ?
#
loop_
_entity_poly.entity_id
_entity_poly.type
_entity_poly.pdbx_seq_one_letter_code
_entity_poly.pdbx_strand_id
1 'polypeptide(L)'
;MKILDRLIGSLRGCCHSLPDIRQGGDVRYTMADIGLSAFSLFFMQSPSFLAHQRRLDEGQGRSNCQTLFGLDRIPSDNHIRALLDPVNPDHFHPVFAEVVAELEGSGGLKGFRQPGGHVLIALDGTEYHVSKKVHCQRCSTRQRGKDTTEHFHAMLSATIVAPGHNRVVPLEPEFIVPQDGHEKQDCESRAVRRWLERHGRRHTRLKPV
;
A
#
# COMPACT_ATOMS: atom_id res chain seq x y z
N MET A 1 -4.89 -15.77 -19.21
CA MET A 1 -4.16 -14.69 -18.49
C MET A 1 -3.97 -15.15 -17.03
N LYS A 2 -2.75 -15.11 -16.53
CA LYS A 2 -2.43 -15.55 -15.15
C LYS A 2 -3.02 -14.54 -14.15
N ILE A 3 -3.34 -14.98 -12.93
CA ILE A 3 -3.84 -14.09 -11.85
C ILE A 3 -2.93 -12.89 -11.66
N LEU A 4 -1.62 -13.13 -11.61
CA LEU A 4 -0.62 -12.07 -11.45
C LEU A 4 -0.70 -10.99 -12.54
N ASP A 5 -0.89 -11.39 -13.80
CA ASP A 5 -0.99 -10.43 -14.91
C ASP A 5 -2.22 -9.52 -14.76
N ARG A 6 -3.35 -10.08 -14.26
CA ARG A 6 -4.56 -9.29 -13.98
C ARG A 6 -4.33 -8.30 -12.85
N LEU A 7 -3.75 -8.75 -11.73
CA LEU A 7 -3.48 -7.88 -10.58
C LEU A 7 -2.49 -6.76 -10.92
N ILE A 8 -1.46 -7.05 -11.72
CA ILE A 8 -0.55 -6.00 -12.20
C ILE A 8 -1.26 -5.04 -13.16
N GLY A 9 -2.14 -5.56 -14.03
CA GLY A 9 -2.97 -4.74 -14.90
C GLY A 9 -3.88 -3.79 -14.10
N SER A 10 -4.50 -4.28 -13.02
CA SER A 10 -5.31 -3.48 -12.12
C SER A 10 -4.49 -2.41 -11.41
N LEU A 11 -3.33 -2.76 -10.85
CA LEU A 11 -2.42 -1.79 -10.25
C LEU A 11 -1.98 -0.73 -11.25
N ARG A 12 -1.65 -1.13 -12.49
CA ARG A 12 -1.31 -0.20 -13.57
C ARG A 12 -2.47 0.77 -13.87
N GLY A 13 -3.70 0.24 -13.99
CA GLY A 13 -4.91 1.04 -14.19
C GLY A 13 -5.14 2.03 -13.05
N CYS A 14 -4.98 1.59 -11.82
CA CYS A 14 -5.04 2.43 -10.63
C CYS A 14 -3.99 3.55 -10.70
N CYS A 15 -2.72 3.21 -10.94
CA CYS A 15 -1.66 4.21 -11.07
C CYS A 15 -1.90 5.19 -12.23
N HIS A 16 -2.47 4.73 -13.35
CA HIS A 16 -2.81 5.59 -14.47
C HIS A 16 -3.89 6.63 -14.12
N SER A 17 -4.83 6.29 -13.25
CA SER A 17 -5.92 7.18 -12.81
C SER A 17 -5.54 8.12 -11.67
N LEU A 18 -4.31 8.07 -11.15
CA LEU A 18 -3.86 8.98 -10.09
C LEU A 18 -3.85 10.43 -10.57
N PRO A 19 -4.17 11.40 -9.69
CA PRO A 19 -4.11 12.81 -10.03
C PRO A 19 -2.68 13.20 -10.42
N ASP A 20 -2.55 13.87 -11.56
CA ASP A 20 -1.28 14.40 -12.06
C ASP A 20 -1.26 15.91 -11.87
N ILE A 21 -0.35 16.39 -11.03
CA ILE A 21 -0.20 17.82 -10.72
C ILE A 21 0.61 18.59 -11.76
N ARG A 22 1.20 17.89 -12.71
CA ARG A 22 2.01 18.52 -13.77
C ARG A 22 1.13 19.26 -14.76
N GLN A 23 1.66 20.39 -15.25
CA GLN A 23 1.03 21.17 -16.32
C GLN A 23 1.84 20.98 -17.61
N GLY A 24 1.17 20.75 -18.73
CA GLY A 24 1.79 20.57 -20.04
C GLY A 24 1.72 19.14 -20.58
N GLY A 25 1.88 18.98 -21.91
CA GLY A 25 1.67 17.71 -22.61
C GLY A 25 2.91 16.83 -22.78
N ASP A 26 4.13 17.35 -22.53
CA ASP A 26 5.39 16.60 -22.72
C ASP A 26 5.85 15.99 -21.41
N VAL A 27 5.26 14.85 -21.06
CA VAL A 27 5.62 14.10 -19.86
C VAL A 27 6.43 12.86 -20.25
N ARG A 28 7.68 12.81 -19.81
CA ARG A 28 8.58 11.67 -20.04
C ARG A 28 8.09 10.37 -19.39
N TYR A 29 7.41 10.46 -18.25
CA TYR A 29 6.89 9.33 -17.47
C TYR A 29 5.43 9.57 -17.16
N THR A 30 4.58 8.59 -17.43
CA THR A 30 3.16 8.61 -17.04
C THR A 30 3.02 8.41 -15.53
N MET A 31 1.85 8.70 -14.96
CA MET A 31 1.58 8.36 -13.55
C MET A 31 1.62 6.85 -13.30
N ALA A 32 1.30 6.03 -14.32
CA ALA A 32 1.50 4.58 -14.24
C ALA A 32 2.97 4.21 -14.11
N ASP A 33 3.88 4.84 -14.88
CA ASP A 33 5.31 4.59 -14.76
C ASP A 33 5.84 5.00 -13.38
N ILE A 34 5.36 6.14 -12.85
CA ILE A 34 5.72 6.64 -11.51
C ILE A 34 5.30 5.64 -10.43
N GLY A 35 4.01 5.27 -10.41
CA GLY A 35 3.47 4.38 -9.39
C GLY A 35 4.05 2.96 -9.46
N LEU A 36 4.17 2.40 -10.67
CA LEU A 36 4.78 1.08 -10.86
C LEU A 36 6.28 1.07 -10.55
N SER A 37 7.00 2.16 -10.82
CA SER A 37 8.42 2.27 -10.42
C SER A 37 8.57 2.23 -8.91
N ALA A 38 7.74 2.97 -8.17
CA ALA A 38 7.72 2.92 -6.72
C ALA A 38 7.35 1.52 -6.20
N PHE A 39 6.30 0.90 -6.75
CA PHE A 39 5.86 -0.44 -6.36
C PHE A 39 6.93 -1.49 -6.64
N SER A 40 7.56 -1.45 -7.81
CA SER A 40 8.57 -2.44 -8.23
C SER A 40 9.78 -2.47 -7.31
N LEU A 41 10.18 -1.33 -6.72
CA LEU A 41 11.26 -1.25 -5.74
C LEU A 41 10.97 -2.13 -4.52
N PHE A 42 9.76 -2.03 -3.96
CA PHE A 42 9.34 -2.85 -2.82
C PHE A 42 9.10 -4.31 -3.22
N PHE A 43 8.47 -4.54 -4.35
CA PHE A 43 8.23 -5.89 -4.87
C PHE A 43 9.52 -6.67 -5.10
N MET A 44 10.55 -6.02 -5.59
CA MET A 44 11.88 -6.61 -5.84
C MET A 44 12.80 -6.53 -4.62
N GLN A 45 12.33 -6.01 -3.49
CA GLN A 45 13.09 -5.86 -2.25
C GLN A 45 14.44 -5.17 -2.47
N SER A 46 14.46 -4.14 -3.30
CA SER A 46 15.68 -3.39 -3.61
C SER A 46 16.04 -2.48 -2.42
N PRO A 47 17.32 -2.42 -2.02
CA PRO A 47 17.72 -1.69 -0.82
C PRO A 47 17.63 -0.16 -0.96
N SER A 48 17.60 0.36 -2.18
CA SER A 48 17.43 1.79 -2.47
C SER A 48 16.98 2.01 -3.91
N PHE A 49 16.49 3.21 -4.22
CA PHE A 49 16.16 3.60 -5.59
C PHE A 49 17.36 3.54 -6.52
N LEU A 50 18.53 3.98 -6.07
CA LEU A 50 19.75 3.92 -6.87
C LEU A 50 20.16 2.47 -7.20
N ALA A 51 20.10 1.57 -6.22
CA ALA A 51 20.36 0.15 -6.46
C ALA A 51 19.31 -0.47 -7.40
N HIS A 52 18.08 -0.02 -7.31
CA HIS A 52 16.99 -0.46 -8.18
C HIS A 52 17.21 -0.02 -9.63
N GLN A 53 17.58 1.24 -9.87
CA GLN A 53 17.94 1.77 -11.18
C GLN A 53 19.14 1.01 -11.79
N ARG A 54 20.20 0.81 -11.03
CA ARG A 54 21.38 0.05 -11.50
C ARG A 54 21.02 -1.38 -11.93
N ARG A 55 20.21 -2.09 -11.13
CA ARG A 55 19.75 -3.44 -11.49
C ARG A 55 18.92 -3.45 -12.77
N LEU A 56 18.15 -2.41 -13.04
CA LEU A 56 17.42 -2.30 -14.29
C LEU A 56 18.35 -2.16 -15.47
N ASP A 57 19.36 -1.27 -15.37
CA ASP A 57 20.34 -1.03 -16.42
C ASP A 57 21.21 -2.27 -16.69
N GLU A 58 21.64 -2.98 -15.65
CA GLU A 58 22.42 -4.21 -15.74
C GLU A 58 21.61 -5.40 -16.27
N GLY A 59 20.32 -5.42 -16.02
CA GLY A 59 19.40 -6.52 -16.35
C GLY A 59 19.11 -6.71 -17.84
N GLN A 60 19.42 -5.73 -18.69
CA GLN A 60 19.30 -5.77 -20.16
C GLN A 60 18.02 -6.45 -20.67
N GLY A 61 16.87 -6.02 -20.21
CA GLY A 61 15.55 -6.55 -20.61
C GLY A 61 15.12 -7.84 -19.89
N ARG A 62 15.88 -8.33 -18.91
CA ARG A 62 15.57 -9.55 -18.14
C ARG A 62 15.04 -9.26 -16.71
N SER A 63 14.97 -7.99 -16.30
CA SER A 63 14.49 -7.67 -14.97
C SER A 63 12.96 -7.74 -14.90
N ASN A 64 12.39 -8.01 -13.71
CA ASN A 64 10.96 -7.94 -13.49
C ASN A 64 10.38 -6.53 -13.74
N CYS A 65 11.20 -5.48 -13.64
CA CYS A 65 10.79 -4.13 -14.01
C CYS A 65 10.35 -4.09 -15.48
N GLN A 66 11.10 -4.71 -16.37
CA GLN A 66 10.81 -4.74 -17.79
C GLN A 66 9.78 -5.80 -18.16
N THR A 67 10.00 -7.03 -17.69
CA THR A 67 9.19 -8.18 -18.14
C THR A 67 7.80 -8.24 -17.47
N LEU A 68 7.69 -7.82 -16.23
CA LEU A 68 6.45 -7.87 -15.45
C LEU A 68 5.74 -6.52 -15.40
N PHE A 69 6.51 -5.44 -15.16
CA PHE A 69 5.94 -4.09 -15.03
C PHE A 69 6.07 -3.24 -16.29
N GLY A 70 6.73 -3.73 -17.35
CA GLY A 70 6.88 -3.01 -18.63
C GLY A 70 7.57 -1.64 -18.45
N LEU A 71 8.52 -1.55 -17.52
CA LEU A 71 9.27 -0.33 -17.22
C LEU A 71 10.65 -0.41 -17.85
N ASP A 72 10.90 0.36 -18.89
CA ASP A 72 12.22 0.45 -19.53
C ASP A 72 13.16 1.38 -18.76
N ARG A 73 12.62 2.31 -18.00
CA ARG A 73 13.37 3.29 -17.21
C ARG A 73 12.62 3.60 -15.91
N ILE A 74 13.39 3.87 -14.86
CA ILE A 74 12.86 4.27 -13.56
C ILE A 74 13.20 5.75 -13.34
N PRO A 75 12.20 6.59 -12.99
CA PRO A 75 12.44 7.98 -12.63
C PRO A 75 13.31 8.11 -11.37
N SER A 76 13.90 9.28 -11.15
CA SER A 76 14.61 9.54 -9.90
C SER A 76 13.66 9.49 -8.69
N ASP A 77 14.19 9.17 -7.52
CA ASP A 77 13.42 9.12 -6.27
C ASP A 77 12.73 10.46 -5.95
N ASN A 78 13.40 11.57 -6.17
CA ASN A 78 12.83 12.91 -5.98
C ASN A 78 11.62 13.15 -6.91
N HIS A 79 11.71 12.68 -8.16
CA HIS A 79 10.61 12.82 -9.10
C HIS A 79 9.39 11.95 -8.72
N ILE A 80 9.66 10.71 -8.29
CA ILE A 80 8.61 9.81 -7.79
C ILE A 80 7.93 10.41 -6.56
N ARG A 81 8.69 10.92 -5.58
CA ARG A 81 8.15 11.54 -4.37
C ARG A 81 7.32 12.78 -4.70
N ALA A 82 7.87 13.68 -5.52
CA ALA A 82 7.16 14.92 -5.88
C ALA A 82 5.75 14.64 -6.47
N LEU A 83 5.58 13.52 -7.17
CA LEU A 83 4.32 13.16 -7.79
C LEU A 83 3.41 12.28 -6.92
N LEU A 84 3.98 11.42 -6.05
CA LEU A 84 3.18 10.52 -5.21
C LEU A 84 2.85 11.10 -3.84
N ASP A 85 3.69 11.96 -3.25
CA ASP A 85 3.43 12.54 -1.92
C ASP A 85 2.10 13.28 -1.80
N PRO A 86 1.61 14.02 -2.83
CA PRO A 86 0.29 14.67 -2.77
C PRO A 86 -0.88 13.70 -3.03
N VAL A 87 -0.64 12.47 -3.48
CA VAL A 87 -1.70 11.51 -3.82
C VAL A 87 -2.34 10.96 -2.54
N ASN A 88 -3.67 10.97 -2.49
CA ASN A 88 -4.40 10.30 -1.41
C ASN A 88 -4.24 8.77 -1.55
N PRO A 89 -3.73 8.06 -0.53
CA PRO A 89 -3.57 6.61 -0.58
C PRO A 89 -4.87 5.83 -0.79
N ASP A 90 -6.04 6.41 -0.52
CA ASP A 90 -7.35 5.79 -0.76
C ASP A 90 -7.56 5.41 -2.24
N HIS A 91 -6.85 6.04 -3.18
CA HIS A 91 -6.86 5.64 -4.59
C HIS A 91 -6.46 4.17 -4.80
N PHE A 92 -5.67 3.58 -3.90
CA PHE A 92 -5.22 2.20 -3.99
C PHE A 92 -6.17 1.17 -3.36
N HIS A 93 -7.22 1.60 -2.63
CA HIS A 93 -8.18 0.69 -2.01
C HIS A 93 -8.83 -0.30 -3.00
N PRO A 94 -9.19 0.09 -4.24
CA PRO A 94 -9.74 -0.85 -5.22
C PRO A 94 -8.82 -2.03 -5.54
N VAL A 95 -7.49 -1.82 -5.51
CA VAL A 95 -6.51 -2.88 -5.78
C VAL A 95 -6.57 -3.98 -4.71
N PHE A 96 -6.71 -3.61 -3.43
CA PHE A 96 -6.89 -4.58 -2.35
C PHE A 96 -8.17 -5.39 -2.52
N ALA A 97 -9.28 -4.73 -2.86
CA ALA A 97 -10.55 -5.40 -3.10
C ALA A 97 -10.46 -6.41 -4.24
N GLU A 98 -9.72 -6.08 -5.30
CA GLU A 98 -9.53 -6.97 -6.44
C GLU A 98 -8.65 -8.17 -6.10
N VAL A 99 -7.60 -7.98 -5.31
CA VAL A 99 -6.78 -9.09 -4.77
C VAL A 99 -7.67 -10.10 -4.04
N VAL A 100 -8.54 -9.62 -3.15
CA VAL A 100 -9.48 -10.49 -2.41
C VAL A 100 -10.43 -11.20 -3.35
N ALA A 101 -11.01 -10.50 -4.33
CA ALA A 101 -11.94 -11.08 -5.29
C ALA A 101 -11.27 -12.17 -6.16
N GLU A 102 -10.04 -11.93 -6.62
CA GLU A 102 -9.25 -12.92 -7.36
C GLU A 102 -8.92 -14.17 -6.52
N LEU A 103 -8.53 -13.97 -5.26
CA LEU A 103 -8.26 -15.07 -4.35
C LEU A 103 -9.53 -15.86 -4.02
N GLU A 104 -10.67 -15.20 -3.85
CA GLU A 104 -11.95 -15.87 -3.62
C GLU A 104 -12.38 -16.67 -4.86
N GLY A 105 -12.35 -16.08 -6.05
CA GLY A 105 -12.72 -16.71 -7.31
C GLY A 105 -11.83 -17.89 -7.69
N SER A 106 -10.53 -17.83 -7.39
CA SER A 106 -9.57 -18.91 -7.64
C SER A 106 -9.53 -19.98 -6.55
N GLY A 107 -10.28 -19.81 -5.46
CA GLY A 107 -10.23 -20.69 -4.29
C GLY A 107 -8.99 -20.50 -3.41
N GLY A 108 -8.22 -19.41 -3.60
CA GLY A 108 -7.03 -19.09 -2.81
C GLY A 108 -7.34 -18.82 -1.35
N LEU A 109 -8.59 -18.45 -1.00
CA LEU A 109 -9.04 -18.26 0.38
C LEU A 109 -9.49 -19.54 1.09
N LYS A 110 -9.49 -20.70 0.44
CA LYS A 110 -9.94 -21.95 1.08
C LYS A 110 -9.17 -22.27 2.38
N GLY A 111 -7.86 -22.09 2.38
CA GLY A 111 -7.02 -22.34 3.54
C GLY A 111 -7.21 -21.35 4.71
N PHE A 112 -7.87 -20.22 4.47
CA PHE A 112 -8.18 -19.21 5.48
C PHE A 112 -9.56 -19.41 6.12
N ARG A 113 -10.41 -20.29 5.56
CA ARG A 113 -11.76 -20.49 6.08
C ARG A 113 -11.74 -21.39 7.30
N GLN A 114 -12.41 -20.93 8.34
CA GLN A 114 -12.66 -21.64 9.59
C GLN A 114 -13.93 -22.50 9.50
N PRO A 115 -14.22 -23.39 10.47
CA PRO A 115 -15.51 -24.08 10.56
C PRO A 115 -16.68 -23.10 10.42
N GLY A 116 -17.71 -23.49 9.66
CA GLY A 116 -18.83 -22.58 9.30
C GLY A 116 -18.54 -21.64 8.12
N GLY A 117 -17.35 -21.72 7.51
CA GLY A 117 -16.97 -20.93 6.33
C GLY A 117 -16.57 -19.49 6.64
N HIS A 118 -16.33 -19.16 7.90
CA HIS A 118 -15.87 -17.85 8.36
C HIS A 118 -14.41 -17.60 8.00
N VAL A 119 -14.00 -16.33 7.88
CA VAL A 119 -12.60 -15.90 7.86
C VAL A 119 -12.31 -15.04 9.08
N LEU A 120 -11.06 -15.09 9.58
CA LEU A 120 -10.60 -14.20 10.64
C LEU A 120 -9.99 -12.97 10.00
N ILE A 121 -10.44 -11.77 10.43
CA ILE A 121 -9.81 -10.50 10.05
C ILE A 121 -9.18 -9.90 11.31
N ALA A 122 -7.86 -9.89 11.34
CA ALA A 122 -7.09 -9.19 12.37
C ALA A 122 -7.02 -7.70 12.03
N LEU A 123 -7.28 -6.85 13.01
CA LEU A 123 -7.15 -5.39 12.93
C LEU A 123 -6.10 -4.97 13.96
N ASP A 124 -4.97 -4.46 13.51
CA ASP A 124 -3.85 -4.10 14.39
C ASP A 124 -3.17 -2.82 13.93
N GLY A 125 -2.75 -2.00 14.90
CA GLY A 125 -2.01 -0.77 14.64
C GLY A 125 -0.53 -1.05 14.36
N THR A 126 -0.01 -0.48 13.27
CA THR A 126 1.39 -0.64 12.88
C THR A 126 2.04 0.71 12.63
N GLU A 127 3.19 0.95 13.27
CA GLU A 127 4.05 2.08 12.95
C GLU A 127 4.97 1.69 11.78
N TYR A 128 4.79 2.32 10.62
CA TYR A 128 5.60 2.01 9.43
C TYR A 128 6.75 3.00 9.20
N HIS A 129 6.79 4.11 9.94
CA HIS A 129 7.87 5.08 9.93
C HIS A 129 8.07 5.67 11.33
N VAL A 130 9.31 5.70 11.81
CA VAL A 130 9.70 6.37 13.06
C VAL A 130 11.03 7.08 12.83
N SER A 131 11.10 8.35 13.16
CA SER A 131 12.34 9.13 13.02
C SER A 131 12.41 10.27 14.05
N LYS A 132 13.65 10.60 14.47
CA LYS A 132 13.93 11.77 15.30
C LYS A 132 14.25 13.02 14.48
N LYS A 133 14.53 12.86 13.19
CA LYS A 133 15.01 13.94 12.30
C LYS A 133 14.13 14.16 11.09
N VAL A 134 13.70 13.05 10.45
CA VAL A 134 12.90 13.12 9.22
C VAL A 134 11.42 13.13 9.60
N HIS A 135 10.71 14.17 9.21
CA HIS A 135 9.28 14.30 9.50
C HIS A 135 8.56 15.12 8.43
N CYS A 136 7.27 14.96 8.35
CA CYS A 136 6.37 15.78 7.54
C CYS A 136 5.25 16.37 8.41
N GLN A 137 4.40 17.20 7.84
CA GLN A 137 3.28 17.82 8.55
C GLN A 137 2.22 16.82 9.04
N ARG A 138 2.19 15.62 8.49
CA ARG A 138 1.25 14.55 8.85
C ARG A 138 1.82 13.54 9.85
N CYS A 139 3.03 13.75 10.36
CA CYS A 139 3.58 12.90 11.41
C CYS A 139 2.85 13.09 12.72
N SER A 140 2.53 12.00 13.38
CA SER A 140 2.28 12.00 14.83
C SER A 140 3.58 12.20 15.58
N THR A 141 3.51 12.73 16.80
CA THR A 141 4.67 12.97 17.64
C THR A 141 4.52 12.34 19.02
N ARG A 142 5.62 11.90 19.60
CA ARG A 142 5.68 11.46 21.00
C ARG A 142 7.00 11.87 21.64
N GLN A 143 6.97 12.12 22.94
CA GLN A 143 8.17 12.41 23.74
C GLN A 143 8.81 11.09 24.20
N ARG A 144 10.11 10.97 23.98
CA ARG A 144 10.95 9.87 24.53
C ARG A 144 12.00 10.48 25.47
N GLY A 145 11.70 10.46 26.78
CA GLY A 145 12.54 11.13 27.77
C GLY A 145 12.36 12.65 27.77
N LYS A 146 13.33 13.37 28.34
CA LYS A 146 13.20 14.84 28.57
C LYS A 146 13.37 15.68 27.29
N ASP A 147 14.22 15.22 26.35
CA ASP A 147 14.67 16.08 25.25
C ASP A 147 14.56 15.44 23.85
N THR A 148 13.87 14.32 23.73
CA THR A 148 13.78 13.63 22.43
C THR A 148 12.34 13.52 21.96
N THR A 149 12.03 14.21 20.86
CA THR A 149 10.76 14.03 20.12
C THR A 149 10.95 13.01 19.01
N GLU A 150 10.09 12.01 18.97
CA GLU A 150 9.98 11.09 17.85
C GLU A 150 8.78 11.46 17.00
N HIS A 151 9.00 11.49 15.69
CA HIS A 151 7.97 11.64 14.67
C HIS A 151 7.68 10.27 14.08
N PHE A 152 6.41 9.91 13.95
CA PHE A 152 6.04 8.60 13.42
C PHE A 152 4.79 8.66 12.56
N HIS A 153 4.66 7.68 11.69
CA HIS A 153 3.44 7.38 10.97
C HIS A 153 2.93 6.00 11.36
N ALA A 154 1.63 5.91 11.56
CA ALA A 154 0.95 4.68 11.89
C ALA A 154 -0.25 4.44 10.98
N MET A 155 -0.62 3.18 10.82
CA MET A 155 -1.83 2.77 10.13
C MET A 155 -2.45 1.58 10.85
N LEU A 156 -3.76 1.44 10.71
CA LEU A 156 -4.45 0.20 11.00
C LEU A 156 -4.22 -0.76 9.83
N SER A 157 -3.62 -1.89 10.10
CA SER A 157 -3.48 -3.00 9.17
C SER A 157 -4.64 -3.98 9.36
N ALA A 158 -5.50 -4.07 8.37
CA ALA A 158 -6.55 -5.07 8.31
C ALA A 158 -6.06 -6.26 7.49
N THR A 159 -6.14 -7.48 8.03
CA THR A 159 -5.48 -8.63 7.41
C THR A 159 -6.29 -9.91 7.63
N ILE A 160 -6.57 -10.66 6.56
CA ILE A 160 -7.12 -12.01 6.68
C ILE A 160 -6.02 -12.95 7.14
N VAL A 161 -6.29 -13.65 8.23
CA VAL A 161 -5.37 -14.59 8.88
C VAL A 161 -6.02 -15.96 9.09
N ALA A 162 -5.22 -16.99 9.30
CA ALA A 162 -5.71 -18.31 9.73
C ALA A 162 -4.72 -18.96 10.69
N PRO A 163 -5.20 -19.66 11.75
CA PRO A 163 -4.34 -20.43 12.63
C PRO A 163 -3.50 -21.45 11.86
N GLY A 164 -2.22 -21.55 12.19
CA GLY A 164 -1.28 -22.47 11.53
C GLY A 164 -0.83 -22.06 10.13
N HIS A 165 -1.31 -20.92 9.60
CA HIS A 165 -0.86 -20.35 8.34
C HIS A 165 0.22 -19.30 8.55
N ASN A 166 1.30 -19.38 7.78
CA ASN A 166 2.34 -18.34 7.73
C ASN A 166 2.09 -17.30 6.62
N ARG A 167 0.97 -17.40 5.93
CA ARG A 167 0.54 -16.46 4.89
C ARG A 167 -0.62 -15.64 5.42
N VAL A 168 -0.70 -14.41 4.95
CA VAL A 168 -1.77 -13.46 5.26
C VAL A 168 -2.24 -12.78 3.98
N VAL A 169 -3.48 -12.26 4.00
CA VAL A 169 -3.99 -11.45 2.88
C VAL A 169 -4.30 -10.05 3.42
N PRO A 170 -3.51 -9.04 3.03
CA PRO A 170 -3.77 -7.67 3.45
C PRO A 170 -5.05 -7.15 2.79
N LEU A 171 -5.81 -6.40 3.58
CA LEU A 171 -6.97 -5.62 3.16
C LEU A 171 -6.61 -4.13 3.10
N GLU A 172 -7.58 -3.30 2.77
CA GLU A 172 -7.40 -1.85 2.71
C GLU A 172 -6.86 -1.31 4.05
N PRO A 173 -5.72 -0.59 4.05
CA PRO A 173 -5.22 0.04 5.27
C PRO A 173 -6.03 1.28 5.64
N GLU A 174 -6.07 1.64 6.92
CA GLU A 174 -6.63 2.91 7.38
C GLU A 174 -5.52 3.71 8.08
N PHE A 175 -5.15 4.87 7.53
CA PHE A 175 -4.06 5.66 8.07
C PHE A 175 -4.50 6.44 9.33
N ILE A 176 -3.63 6.43 10.35
CA ILE A 176 -3.80 7.18 11.59
C ILE A 176 -3.02 8.47 11.43
N VAL A 177 -3.75 9.60 11.43
CA VAL A 177 -3.17 10.92 11.20
C VAL A 177 -3.51 11.85 12.37
N PRO A 178 -2.59 12.71 12.82
CA PRO A 178 -2.80 13.56 14.00
C PRO A 178 -3.95 14.56 13.82
N GLN A 179 -4.26 14.92 12.57
CA GLN A 179 -5.26 15.93 12.24
C GLN A 179 -6.40 15.29 11.43
N ASP A 180 -7.24 14.55 12.13
CA ASP A 180 -8.44 13.94 11.56
C ASP A 180 -9.69 14.86 11.65
N GLY A 181 -9.50 16.11 12.07
CA GLY A 181 -10.58 17.09 12.27
C GLY A 181 -11.25 17.05 13.65
N HIS A 182 -10.76 16.22 14.58
CA HIS A 182 -11.27 16.11 15.94
C HIS A 182 -10.34 16.81 16.95
N GLU A 183 -10.88 17.20 18.13
CA GLU A 183 -10.11 17.82 19.21
C GLU A 183 -9.00 16.91 19.78
N LYS A 184 -9.25 15.59 19.81
CA LYS A 184 -8.27 14.60 20.26
C LYS A 184 -7.50 14.04 19.09
N GLN A 185 -6.21 13.80 19.29
CA GLN A 185 -5.38 13.09 18.34
C GLN A 185 -6.04 11.77 17.91
N ASP A 186 -5.93 11.44 16.63
CA ASP A 186 -6.40 10.17 16.09
C ASP A 186 -5.69 8.99 16.73
N CYS A 187 -6.39 7.86 16.80
CA CYS A 187 -5.88 6.64 17.44
C CYS A 187 -6.40 5.39 16.74
N GLU A 188 -5.81 4.27 17.07
CA GLU A 188 -6.14 2.96 16.53
C GLU A 188 -7.63 2.63 16.65
N SER A 189 -8.26 2.86 17.80
CA SER A 189 -9.68 2.59 18.01
C SER A 189 -10.60 3.41 17.07
N ARG A 190 -10.22 4.64 16.74
CA ARG A 190 -10.93 5.45 15.76
C ARG A 190 -10.70 4.94 14.34
N ALA A 191 -9.48 4.56 14.02
CA ALA A 191 -9.14 3.96 12.73
C ALA A 191 -9.93 2.66 12.51
N VAL A 192 -10.09 1.81 13.54
CA VAL A 192 -10.94 0.60 13.48
C VAL A 192 -12.37 0.96 13.11
N ARG A 193 -12.97 1.98 13.77
CA ARG A 193 -14.34 2.40 13.46
C ARG A 193 -14.48 2.89 12.03
N ARG A 194 -13.57 3.77 11.56
CA ARG A 194 -13.57 4.24 10.18
C ARG A 194 -13.40 3.10 9.18
N TRP A 195 -12.51 2.17 9.46
CA TRP A 195 -12.30 1.00 8.60
C TRP A 195 -13.57 0.14 8.50
N LEU A 196 -14.24 -0.15 9.61
CA LEU A 196 -15.49 -0.91 9.63
C LEU A 196 -16.61 -0.18 8.87
N GLU A 197 -16.72 1.12 9.01
CA GLU A 197 -17.71 1.95 8.30
C GLU A 197 -17.46 1.96 6.78
N ARG A 198 -16.20 2.11 6.37
CA ARG A 198 -15.81 2.22 4.95
C ARG A 198 -15.78 0.88 4.22
N HIS A 199 -15.24 -0.14 4.88
CA HIS A 199 -14.88 -1.42 4.24
C HIS A 199 -15.65 -2.62 4.79
N GLY A 200 -16.15 -2.58 6.02
CA GLY A 200 -16.81 -3.71 6.68
C GLY A 200 -17.92 -4.35 5.84
N ARG A 201 -18.78 -3.53 5.22
CA ARG A 201 -19.87 -4.03 4.35
C ARG A 201 -19.36 -4.81 3.13
N ARG A 202 -18.23 -4.40 2.54
CA ARG A 202 -17.62 -5.07 1.38
C ARG A 202 -17.20 -6.49 1.72
N HIS A 203 -16.70 -6.69 2.93
CA HIS A 203 -16.15 -7.96 3.39
C HIS A 203 -17.20 -8.89 4.04
N THR A 204 -18.46 -8.47 4.23
CA THR A 204 -19.52 -9.32 4.83
C THR A 204 -19.72 -10.63 4.10
N ARG A 205 -19.52 -10.69 2.77
CA ARG A 205 -19.60 -11.92 1.97
C ARG A 205 -18.57 -12.99 2.40
N LEU A 206 -17.48 -12.58 3.00
CA LEU A 206 -16.44 -13.47 3.53
C LEU A 206 -16.85 -14.08 4.88
N LYS A 207 -17.97 -13.64 5.48
CA LYS A 207 -18.41 -14.00 6.82
C LYS A 207 -17.28 -13.76 7.85
N PRO A 208 -16.80 -12.52 8.03
CA PRO A 208 -15.70 -12.24 8.93
C PRO A 208 -16.08 -12.48 10.40
N VAL A 209 -15.07 -12.86 11.19
CA VAL A 209 -15.12 -12.98 12.65
C VAL A 209 -13.95 -12.23 13.24
#